data_0b7e70e4f262d12f37546268f2c2c2d6
#
_entry.id   0b7e70e4f262d12f37546268f2c2c2d6
#
_cell.length_a   1.000
_cell.length_b   1.000
_cell.length_c   1.000
_cell.angle_alpha   90.00
_cell.angle_beta   90.00
_cell.angle_gamma   90.00
#
_symmetry.space_group_name_H-M   'P 1'
#
loop_
_entity.id
_entity.type
_entity.pdbx_description
1 polymer ?
#
loop_
_entity_poly.entity_id
_entity_poly.type
_entity_poly.pdbx_seq_one_letter_code
_entity_poly.pdbx_strand_id
1 'polypeptide(L)'
;MADSEIQRRPEQLEKQIKALDWRDLQIWGIGACVLFALASGFFLLLAPNLLWKLTDSFHPANLPQYTAGLIVLLLLLNAQTLHQRVRLQKTRAELVRQLQLAERAAQIDALTGVFNRRYMERMLEKEVSRAERYQNRLCLAVIDVDKFKEFNTRFGHLEGDHVLTVVASLLRKNFRAADTIVRYGGDEFIIVMPETAMSEAELAVKRLQEIHLAEWNRGNDRGYSITVTCGMAEPHPGMTARELIDQADRRMLDAKMTACASA
;
A
#
# COMPACT_ATOMS: atom_id res chain seq x y z
N MET A 1 -4.42 -5.55 21.19
CA MET A 1 -3.77 -6.78 20.67
C MET A 1 -3.47 -6.71 19.16
N ALA A 2 -4.22 -5.98 18.35
CA ALA A 2 -3.98 -5.85 16.90
C ALA A 2 -2.76 -4.99 16.51
N ASP A 3 -2.38 -4.00 17.29
CA ASP A 3 -1.22 -3.11 17.00
C ASP A 3 0.14 -3.82 17.09
N SER A 4 0.25 -4.87 17.90
CA SER A 4 1.50 -5.64 18.04
C SER A 4 1.78 -6.59 16.87
N GLU A 5 0.77 -6.98 16.11
CA GLU A 5 0.94 -7.81 14.90
C GLU A 5 1.34 -6.99 13.66
N ILE A 6 0.87 -5.75 13.57
CA ILE A 6 1.17 -4.86 12.44
C ILE A 6 2.64 -4.41 12.48
N GLN A 7 3.21 -4.17 13.67
CA GLN A 7 4.63 -3.84 13.82
C GLN A 7 5.58 -5.03 13.63
N ARG A 8 5.13 -6.26 13.81
CA ARG A 8 5.96 -7.48 13.63
C ARG A 8 6.15 -7.91 12.18
N ARG A 9 5.26 -7.51 11.28
CA ARG A 9 5.36 -7.88 9.84
C ARG A 9 6.58 -7.30 9.11
N PRO A 10 6.94 -6.00 9.25
CA PRO A 10 8.14 -5.47 8.60
C PRO A 10 9.44 -6.10 9.14
N GLU A 11 9.53 -6.40 10.44
CA GLU A 11 10.71 -7.06 11.02
C GLU A 11 10.86 -8.52 10.56
N GLN A 12 9.76 -9.23 10.37
CA GLN A 12 9.78 -10.60 9.82
C GLN A 12 10.20 -10.62 8.35
N LEU A 13 9.73 -9.66 7.55
CA LEU A 13 10.15 -9.48 6.16
C LEU A 13 11.64 -9.12 6.07
N GLU A 14 12.12 -8.24 6.93
CA GLU A 14 13.55 -7.86 6.97
C GLU A 14 14.44 -9.03 7.39
N LYS A 15 14.00 -9.86 8.33
CA LYS A 15 14.68 -11.11 8.71
C LYS A 15 14.69 -12.13 7.56
N GLN A 16 13.60 -12.25 6.81
CA GLN A 16 13.53 -13.14 5.64
C GLN A 16 14.42 -12.65 4.49
N ILE A 17 14.51 -11.35 4.26
CA ILE A 17 15.42 -10.76 3.26
C ILE A 17 16.87 -10.99 3.68
N LYS A 18 17.24 -10.73 4.93
CA LYS A 18 18.60 -11.00 5.46
C LYS A 18 18.95 -12.49 5.44
N ALA A 19 17.99 -13.37 5.68
CA ALA A 19 18.20 -14.83 5.57
C ALA A 19 18.42 -15.29 4.12
N LEU A 20 17.81 -14.63 3.15
CA LEU A 20 18.04 -14.85 1.71
C LEU A 20 19.44 -14.37 1.28
N ASP A 21 19.89 -13.21 1.75
CA ASP A 21 21.24 -12.71 1.47
C ASP A 21 22.32 -13.60 2.09
N TRP A 22 22.08 -14.15 3.28
CA TRP A 22 23.00 -15.09 3.92
C TRP A 22 23.12 -16.41 3.16
N ARG A 23 22.03 -16.93 2.59
CA ARG A 23 22.05 -18.14 1.76
C ARG A 23 22.78 -17.90 0.45
N ASP A 24 22.63 -16.74 -0.18
CA ASP A 24 23.39 -16.35 -1.37
C ASP A 24 24.88 -16.27 -1.03
N LEU A 25 25.26 -15.72 0.12
CA LEU A 25 26.67 -15.68 0.59
C LEU A 25 27.23 -17.09 0.85
N GLN A 26 26.44 -18.00 1.41
CA GLN A 26 26.84 -19.40 1.60
C GLN A 26 27.04 -20.12 0.26
N ILE A 27 26.17 -19.91 -0.71
CA ILE A 27 26.30 -20.53 -2.05
C ILE A 27 27.56 -20.00 -2.74
N TRP A 28 27.87 -18.70 -2.62
CA TRP A 28 29.12 -18.12 -3.13
C TRP A 28 30.34 -18.66 -2.39
N GLY A 29 30.25 -18.85 -1.07
CA GLY A 29 31.30 -19.45 -0.26
C GLY A 29 31.60 -20.90 -0.67
N ILE A 30 30.55 -21.70 -0.85
CA ILE A 30 30.68 -23.09 -1.32
C ILE A 30 31.26 -23.12 -2.74
N GLY A 31 30.79 -22.28 -3.64
CA GLY A 31 31.32 -22.15 -5.01
C GLY A 31 32.78 -21.76 -5.03
N ALA A 32 33.19 -20.81 -4.18
CA ALA A 32 34.58 -20.39 -4.03
C ALA A 32 35.45 -21.53 -3.42
N CYS A 33 34.98 -22.26 -2.43
CA CYS A 33 35.68 -23.40 -1.86
C CYS A 33 35.88 -24.53 -2.88
N VAL A 34 34.86 -24.82 -3.67
CA VAL A 34 34.94 -25.81 -4.76
C VAL A 34 35.95 -25.35 -5.83
N LEU A 35 35.89 -24.09 -6.26
CA LEU A 35 36.85 -23.52 -7.20
C LEU A 35 38.29 -23.55 -6.65
N PHE A 36 38.48 -23.25 -5.38
CA PHE A 36 39.78 -23.33 -4.72
C PHE A 36 40.32 -24.77 -4.63
N ALA A 37 39.46 -25.73 -4.27
CA ALA A 37 39.80 -27.15 -4.24
C ALA A 37 40.19 -27.66 -5.64
N LEU A 38 39.45 -27.23 -6.68
CA LEU A 38 39.71 -27.58 -8.04
C LEU A 38 40.99 -26.93 -8.60
N ALA A 39 41.24 -25.67 -8.29
CA ALA A 39 42.46 -24.96 -8.62
C ALA A 39 43.69 -25.57 -7.92
N SER A 40 43.54 -25.96 -6.64
CA SER A 40 44.58 -26.70 -5.91
C SER A 40 44.87 -28.05 -6.52
N GLY A 41 43.83 -28.81 -6.86
CA GLY A 41 43.97 -30.10 -7.54
C GLY A 41 44.65 -29.95 -8.91
N PHE A 42 44.27 -28.95 -9.69
CA PHE A 42 44.90 -28.62 -10.96
C PHE A 42 46.36 -28.19 -10.83
N PHE A 43 46.67 -27.35 -9.81
CA PHE A 43 48.04 -26.95 -9.51
C PHE A 43 48.90 -28.13 -9.12
N LEU A 44 48.38 -29.03 -8.28
CA LEU A 44 49.05 -30.29 -7.90
C LEU A 44 49.30 -31.22 -9.11
N LEU A 45 48.40 -31.22 -10.10
CA LEU A 45 48.54 -31.97 -11.34
C LEU A 45 49.59 -31.37 -12.31
N LEU A 46 49.76 -30.05 -12.30
CA LEU A 46 50.77 -29.32 -13.07
C LEU A 46 52.17 -29.30 -12.45
N ALA A 47 52.31 -29.66 -11.18
CA ALA A 47 53.59 -29.75 -10.47
C ALA A 47 54.09 -31.22 -10.41
N PRO A 48 54.50 -31.82 -11.56
CA PRO A 48 54.81 -33.25 -11.65
C PRO A 48 55.95 -33.66 -10.73
N ASN A 49 56.88 -32.77 -10.42
CA ASN A 49 58.03 -33.07 -9.59
C ASN A 49 57.73 -33.21 -8.07
N LEU A 50 56.56 -32.69 -7.62
CA LEU A 50 56.11 -32.79 -6.24
C LEU A 50 55.22 -34.05 -6.03
N LEU A 51 54.40 -34.34 -7.04
CA LEU A 51 53.46 -35.48 -7.01
C LEU A 51 54.11 -36.81 -7.27
N TRP A 52 55.15 -36.86 -8.08
CA TRP A 52 55.88 -38.11 -8.39
C TRP A 52 56.51 -38.72 -7.16
N LYS A 53 56.84 -37.92 -6.15
CA LYS A 53 57.37 -38.39 -4.87
C LYS A 53 56.30 -38.92 -3.90
N LEU A 54 55.01 -38.61 -4.14
CA LEU A 54 53.90 -38.89 -3.23
C LEU A 54 52.93 -39.98 -3.68
N THR A 55 52.85 -40.31 -4.95
CA THR A 55 51.88 -41.30 -5.45
C THR A 55 52.38 -42.05 -6.67
N ASP A 56 52.71 -43.33 -6.55
CA ASP A 56 53.01 -44.26 -7.66
C ASP A 56 51.80 -44.63 -8.53
N SER A 57 50.65 -44.01 -8.30
CA SER A 57 49.35 -44.39 -8.85
C SER A 57 48.79 -43.47 -9.95
N PHE A 58 49.46 -42.36 -10.28
CA PHE A 58 48.93 -41.39 -11.26
C PHE A 58 49.53 -41.62 -12.64
N HIS A 59 48.76 -42.27 -13.53
CA HIS A 59 49.15 -42.42 -14.94
C HIS A 59 48.85 -41.10 -15.68
N PRO A 60 49.86 -40.43 -16.28
CA PRO A 60 49.68 -39.18 -17.06
C PRO A 60 48.76 -39.35 -18.29
N ALA A 61 48.57 -40.60 -18.76
CA ALA A 61 47.64 -40.91 -19.83
C ALA A 61 46.16 -40.60 -19.56
N ASN A 62 45.77 -40.47 -18.26
CA ASN A 62 44.37 -40.20 -17.87
C ASN A 62 44.11 -38.72 -17.58
N LEU A 63 45.12 -37.85 -17.69
CA LEU A 63 45.00 -36.40 -17.45
C LEU A 63 43.89 -35.72 -18.24
N PRO A 64 43.67 -36.02 -19.55
CA PRO A 64 42.60 -35.42 -20.35
C PRO A 64 41.20 -35.80 -19.83
N GLN A 65 41.02 -37.00 -19.28
CA GLN A 65 39.74 -37.47 -18.76
C GLN A 65 39.38 -36.75 -17.45
N TYR A 66 40.33 -36.47 -16.56
CA TYR A 66 40.11 -35.74 -15.32
C TYR A 66 39.80 -34.24 -15.59
N THR A 67 40.51 -33.63 -16.52
CA THR A 67 40.24 -32.25 -16.93
C THR A 67 38.88 -32.09 -17.60
N ALA A 68 38.48 -32.99 -18.45
CA ALA A 68 37.16 -33.02 -19.08
C ALA A 68 36.05 -33.20 -18.04
N GLY A 69 36.20 -34.12 -17.07
CA GLY A 69 35.26 -34.34 -15.97
C GLY A 69 35.09 -33.06 -15.11
N LEU A 70 36.21 -32.37 -14.86
CA LEU A 70 36.21 -31.12 -14.11
C LEU A 70 35.43 -29.99 -14.83
N ILE A 71 35.66 -29.83 -16.13
CA ILE A 71 34.95 -28.86 -16.96
C ILE A 71 33.44 -29.15 -16.96
N VAL A 72 33.05 -30.42 -17.14
CA VAL A 72 31.65 -30.82 -17.08
C VAL A 72 31.02 -30.50 -15.74
N LEU A 73 31.70 -30.81 -14.63
CA LEU A 73 31.22 -30.48 -13.28
C LEU A 73 31.02 -28.96 -13.09
N LEU A 74 31.97 -28.14 -13.54
CA LEU A 74 31.88 -26.68 -13.49
C LEU A 74 30.72 -26.16 -14.32
N LEU A 75 30.48 -26.70 -15.50
CA LEU A 75 29.35 -26.33 -16.35
C LEU A 75 28.02 -26.69 -15.68
N LEU A 76 27.91 -27.88 -15.08
CA LEU A 76 26.70 -28.29 -14.36
C LEU A 76 26.42 -27.39 -13.12
N LEU A 77 27.44 -27.06 -12.34
CA LEU A 77 27.31 -26.13 -11.20
C LEU A 77 26.88 -24.72 -11.65
N ASN A 78 27.47 -24.23 -12.75
CA ASN A 78 27.05 -22.94 -13.32
C ASN A 78 25.61 -22.98 -13.83
N ALA A 79 25.21 -24.02 -14.53
CA ALA A 79 23.85 -24.22 -15.02
C ALA A 79 22.85 -24.28 -13.85
N GLN A 80 23.20 -24.98 -12.78
CA GLN A 80 22.38 -25.08 -11.57
C GLN A 80 22.24 -23.74 -10.85
N THR A 81 23.35 -22.99 -10.69
CA THR A 81 23.30 -21.65 -10.08
C THR A 81 22.49 -20.65 -10.91
N LEU A 82 22.63 -20.68 -12.24
CA LEU A 82 21.85 -19.87 -13.15
C LEU A 82 20.35 -20.21 -13.06
N HIS A 83 20.02 -21.49 -13.04
CA HIS A 83 18.64 -21.95 -12.89
C HIS A 83 18.01 -21.51 -11.56
N GLN A 84 18.77 -21.60 -10.46
CA GLN A 84 18.33 -21.11 -9.14
C GLN A 84 18.11 -19.60 -9.13
N ARG A 85 19.00 -18.81 -9.74
CA ARG A 85 18.84 -17.34 -9.87
C ARG A 85 17.57 -16.96 -10.62
N VAL A 86 17.30 -17.62 -11.75
CA VAL A 86 16.08 -17.38 -12.54
C VAL A 86 14.81 -17.72 -11.73
N ARG A 87 14.83 -18.82 -10.99
CA ARG A 87 13.70 -19.20 -10.12
C ARG A 87 13.49 -18.16 -9.00
N LEU A 88 14.55 -17.75 -8.31
CA LEU A 88 14.48 -16.74 -7.24
C LEU A 88 13.95 -15.39 -7.75
N GLN A 89 14.39 -14.95 -8.93
CA GLN A 89 13.89 -13.71 -9.54
C GLN A 89 12.38 -13.78 -9.83
N LYS A 90 11.90 -14.91 -10.37
CA LYS A 90 10.46 -15.12 -10.62
C LYS A 90 9.66 -15.12 -9.33
N THR A 91 10.13 -15.79 -8.29
CA THR A 91 9.44 -15.82 -6.98
C THR A 91 9.43 -14.44 -6.32
N ARG A 92 10.54 -13.69 -6.37
CA ARG A 92 10.59 -12.29 -5.89
C ARG A 92 9.61 -11.39 -6.63
N ALA A 93 9.54 -11.48 -7.94
CA ALA A 93 8.61 -10.70 -8.76
C ALA A 93 7.14 -10.99 -8.41
N GLU A 94 6.80 -12.26 -8.20
CA GLU A 94 5.44 -12.66 -7.80
C GLU A 94 5.10 -12.19 -6.38
N LEU A 95 6.02 -12.29 -5.42
CA LEU A 95 5.81 -11.77 -4.06
C LEU A 95 5.60 -10.25 -4.05
N VAL A 96 6.39 -9.50 -4.81
CA VAL A 96 6.22 -8.04 -4.97
C VAL A 96 4.86 -7.72 -5.57
N ARG A 97 4.44 -8.46 -6.59
CA ARG A 97 3.11 -8.30 -7.19
C ARG A 97 1.98 -8.57 -6.19
N GLN A 98 2.09 -9.65 -5.41
CA GLN A 98 1.09 -9.98 -4.38
C GLN A 98 1.04 -8.92 -3.28
N LEU A 99 2.19 -8.41 -2.82
CA LEU A 99 2.27 -7.30 -1.88
C LEU A 99 1.58 -6.04 -2.44
N GLN A 100 1.84 -5.67 -3.69
CA GLN A 100 1.19 -4.53 -4.33
C GLN A 100 -0.32 -4.70 -4.46
N LEU A 101 -0.80 -5.91 -4.77
CA LEU A 101 -2.24 -6.21 -4.82
C LEU A 101 -2.87 -6.13 -3.42
N ALA A 102 -2.21 -6.69 -2.41
CA ALA A 102 -2.66 -6.60 -1.02
C ALA A 102 -2.66 -5.15 -0.50
N GLU A 103 -1.65 -4.36 -0.84
CA GLU A 103 -1.60 -2.92 -0.52
C GLU A 103 -2.71 -2.13 -1.20
N ARG A 104 -3.02 -2.42 -2.47
CA ARG A 104 -4.14 -1.80 -3.19
C ARG A 104 -5.48 -2.19 -2.57
N ALA A 105 -5.68 -3.47 -2.28
CA ALA A 105 -6.88 -3.94 -1.56
C ALA A 105 -7.02 -3.28 -0.18
N ALA A 106 -5.89 -3.02 0.52
CA ALA A 106 -5.87 -2.34 1.80
C ALA A 106 -6.07 -0.81 1.72
N GLN A 107 -6.31 -0.21 0.54
CA GLN A 107 -6.57 1.23 0.36
C GLN A 107 -8.05 1.56 0.27
N ILE A 108 -8.88 0.58 0.04
CA ILE A 108 -10.32 0.72 -0.16
C ILE A 108 -11.04 0.28 1.12
N ASP A 109 -12.09 1.02 1.49
CA ASP A 109 -13.03 0.60 2.53
C ASP A 109 -13.93 -0.51 2.01
N ALA A 110 -13.94 -1.65 2.70
CA ALA A 110 -14.63 -2.86 2.25
C ALA A 110 -16.15 -2.72 2.16
N LEU A 111 -16.74 -1.84 2.98
CA LEU A 111 -18.18 -1.62 3.00
C LEU A 111 -18.63 -0.68 1.87
N THR A 112 -17.98 0.47 1.77
CA THR A 112 -18.43 1.58 0.91
C THR A 112 -17.73 1.61 -0.44
N GLY A 113 -16.58 0.91 -0.58
CA GLY A 113 -15.78 0.87 -1.79
C GLY A 113 -15.11 2.20 -2.15
N VAL A 114 -15.16 3.24 -1.32
CA VAL A 114 -14.34 4.45 -1.43
C VAL A 114 -12.98 4.22 -0.79
N PHE A 115 -12.06 5.17 -0.88
CA PHE A 115 -10.77 5.03 -0.21
C PHE A 115 -10.95 5.01 1.31
N ASN A 116 -9.99 4.40 2.01
CA ASN A 116 -9.98 4.38 3.46
C ASN A 116 -9.03 5.44 4.04
N ARG A 117 -9.12 5.65 5.36
CA ARG A 117 -8.29 6.58 6.11
C ARG A 117 -6.79 6.41 5.85
N ARG A 118 -6.29 5.17 5.79
CA ARG A 118 -4.86 4.89 5.57
C ARG A 118 -4.36 5.39 4.21
N TYR A 119 -5.19 5.30 3.18
CA TYR A 119 -4.88 5.87 1.87
C TYR A 119 -4.79 7.39 1.94
N MET A 120 -5.77 8.02 2.60
CA MET A 120 -5.86 9.47 2.72
C MET A 120 -4.64 10.07 3.43
N GLU A 121 -4.24 9.51 4.59
CA GLU A 121 -3.09 10.01 5.37
C GLU A 121 -1.80 10.10 4.52
N ARG A 122 -1.58 9.14 3.62
CA ARG A 122 -0.42 9.13 2.71
C ARG A 122 -0.56 10.07 1.53
N MET A 123 -1.78 10.25 1.02
CA MET A 123 -2.05 11.03 -0.17
C MET A 123 -2.14 12.52 0.15
N LEU A 124 -2.82 12.88 1.25
CA LEU A 124 -3.12 14.27 1.58
C LEU A 124 -1.84 15.10 1.82
N GLU A 125 -0.83 14.56 2.48
CA GLU A 125 0.47 15.23 2.65
C GLU A 125 1.10 15.63 1.31
N LYS A 126 0.98 14.75 0.31
CA LYS A 126 1.51 15.03 -1.03
C LYS A 126 0.69 16.09 -1.75
N GLU A 127 -0.64 16.07 -1.62
CA GLU A 127 -1.51 17.04 -2.27
C GLU A 127 -1.38 18.43 -1.63
N VAL A 128 -1.25 18.54 -0.30
CA VAL A 128 -0.97 19.81 0.39
C VAL A 128 0.39 20.38 -0.06
N SER A 129 1.44 19.56 -0.05
CA SER A 129 2.77 19.98 -0.51
C SER A 129 2.79 20.37 -1.99
N ARG A 130 1.98 19.68 -2.81
CA ARG A 130 1.83 19.99 -4.24
C ARG A 130 1.10 21.30 -4.44
N ALA A 131 0.00 21.52 -3.72
CA ALA A 131 -0.77 22.77 -3.78
C ALA A 131 0.10 23.98 -3.38
N GLU A 132 0.87 23.86 -2.29
CA GLU A 132 1.80 24.89 -1.84
C GLU A 132 2.89 25.17 -2.88
N ARG A 133 3.55 24.12 -3.40
CA ARG A 133 4.66 24.26 -4.37
C ARG A 133 4.24 24.94 -5.67
N TYR A 134 3.08 24.56 -6.20
CA TYR A 134 2.60 25.05 -7.50
C TYR A 134 1.59 26.18 -7.38
N GLN A 135 1.29 26.64 -6.17
CA GLN A 135 0.27 27.66 -5.87
C GLN A 135 -1.11 27.26 -6.44
N ASN A 136 -1.38 25.95 -6.49
CA ASN A 136 -2.67 25.43 -6.93
C ASN A 136 -3.68 25.49 -5.78
N ARG A 137 -4.94 25.62 -6.13
CA ARG A 137 -6.04 25.54 -5.16
C ARG A 137 -6.21 24.10 -4.68
N LEU A 138 -6.59 23.96 -3.44
CA LEU A 138 -6.95 22.68 -2.85
C LEU A 138 -8.02 22.95 -1.81
N CYS A 139 -9.12 22.21 -1.84
CA CYS A 139 -10.13 22.26 -0.79
C CYS A 139 -10.33 20.86 -0.21
N LEU A 140 -10.52 20.80 1.10
CA LEU A 140 -10.85 19.58 1.83
C LEU A 140 -12.22 19.78 2.49
N ALA A 141 -13.10 18.79 2.33
CA ALA A 141 -14.40 18.74 3.01
C ALA A 141 -14.45 17.52 3.95
N VAL A 142 -14.83 17.76 5.19
CA VAL A 142 -15.21 16.70 6.17
C VAL A 142 -16.73 16.64 6.17
N ILE A 143 -17.29 15.46 5.99
CA ILE A 143 -18.73 15.21 5.94
C ILE A 143 -19.05 14.14 6.97
N ASP A 144 -20.10 14.36 7.74
CA ASP A 144 -20.60 13.42 8.74
C ASP A 144 -22.09 13.18 8.52
N VAL A 145 -22.52 11.92 8.70
CA VAL A 145 -23.93 11.54 8.57
C VAL A 145 -24.67 11.86 9.87
N ASP A 146 -25.63 12.76 9.77
CA ASP A 146 -26.36 13.29 10.94
C ASP A 146 -27.10 12.20 11.70
N LYS A 147 -26.95 12.22 13.04
CA LYS A 147 -27.65 11.31 13.97
C LYS A 147 -27.47 9.81 13.67
N PHE A 148 -26.33 9.45 13.06
CA PHE A 148 -26.07 8.06 12.61
C PHE A 148 -26.09 7.05 13.77
N LYS A 149 -25.62 7.41 14.95
CA LYS A 149 -25.67 6.56 16.14
C LYS A 149 -27.13 6.27 16.58
N GLU A 150 -28.00 7.28 16.57
CA GLU A 150 -29.43 7.14 16.88
C GLU A 150 -30.12 6.30 15.80
N PHE A 151 -29.73 6.51 14.55
CA PHE A 151 -30.22 5.72 13.42
C PHE A 151 -29.90 4.23 13.61
N ASN A 152 -28.65 3.88 13.94
CA ASN A 152 -28.25 2.50 14.20
C ASN A 152 -29.00 1.87 15.38
N THR A 153 -29.29 2.65 16.42
CA THR A 153 -30.05 2.19 17.57
C THR A 153 -31.50 1.87 17.18
N ARG A 154 -32.09 2.64 16.26
CA ARG A 154 -33.47 2.49 15.84
C ARG A 154 -33.68 1.42 14.75
N PHE A 155 -32.80 1.36 13.75
CA PHE A 155 -32.95 0.55 12.53
C PHE A 155 -31.97 -0.62 12.44
N GLY A 156 -30.97 -0.68 13.35
CA GLY A 156 -29.94 -1.71 13.37
C GLY A 156 -28.73 -1.40 12.48
N HIS A 157 -27.63 -2.08 12.75
CA HIS A 157 -26.34 -1.84 12.07
C HIS A 157 -26.37 -2.21 10.57
N LEU A 158 -27.13 -3.22 10.17
CA LEU A 158 -27.24 -3.59 8.75
C LEU A 158 -27.87 -2.48 7.90
N GLU A 159 -28.86 -1.80 8.46
CA GLU A 159 -29.48 -0.65 7.78
C GLU A 159 -28.54 0.57 7.81
N GLY A 160 -27.76 0.75 8.88
CA GLY A 160 -26.69 1.74 8.94
C GLY A 160 -25.61 1.51 7.88
N ASP A 161 -25.18 0.28 7.68
CA ASP A 161 -24.23 -0.10 6.63
C ASP A 161 -24.79 0.21 5.23
N HIS A 162 -26.10 -0.03 5.02
CA HIS A 162 -26.77 0.37 3.79
C HIS A 162 -26.73 1.90 3.58
N VAL A 163 -27.05 2.68 4.61
CA VAL A 163 -26.97 4.17 4.58
C VAL A 163 -25.58 4.63 4.18
N LEU A 164 -24.51 4.08 4.79
CA LEU A 164 -23.14 4.44 4.45
C LEU A 164 -22.77 4.12 2.99
N THR A 165 -23.25 2.99 2.49
CA THR A 165 -23.05 2.59 1.08
C THR A 165 -23.78 3.56 0.14
N VAL A 166 -24.99 3.97 0.48
CA VAL A 166 -25.77 4.98 -0.26
C VAL A 166 -25.04 6.31 -0.27
N VAL A 167 -24.63 6.82 0.89
CA VAL A 167 -23.89 8.09 0.99
C VAL A 167 -22.62 8.03 0.13
N ALA A 168 -21.83 6.98 0.21
CA ALA A 168 -20.63 6.81 -0.62
C ALA A 168 -20.95 6.83 -2.12
N SER A 169 -22.07 6.22 -2.54
CA SER A 169 -22.54 6.24 -3.92
C SER A 169 -22.94 7.64 -4.39
N LEU A 170 -23.67 8.39 -3.55
CA LEU A 170 -24.05 9.77 -3.83
C LEU A 170 -22.86 10.69 -3.91
N LEU A 171 -21.86 10.51 -3.03
CA LEU A 171 -20.60 11.24 -3.08
C LEU A 171 -19.89 10.99 -4.43
N ARG A 172 -19.74 9.74 -4.85
CA ARG A 172 -19.14 9.41 -6.16
C ARG A 172 -19.88 10.02 -7.34
N LYS A 173 -21.21 10.09 -7.28
CA LYS A 173 -22.03 10.68 -8.31
C LYS A 173 -21.88 12.21 -8.38
N ASN A 174 -21.68 12.85 -7.21
CA ASN A 174 -21.65 14.29 -7.07
C ASN A 174 -20.27 14.91 -7.38
N PHE A 175 -19.19 14.24 -6.97
CA PHE A 175 -17.83 14.75 -7.09
C PHE A 175 -17.13 14.22 -8.34
N ARG A 176 -16.07 14.93 -8.78
CA ARG A 176 -15.34 14.63 -10.02
C ARG A 176 -14.45 13.40 -9.84
N ALA A 177 -14.05 12.76 -10.94
CA ALA A 177 -13.08 11.64 -10.91
C ALA A 177 -11.70 12.05 -10.36
N ALA A 178 -11.34 13.34 -10.41
CA ALA A 178 -10.13 13.89 -9.83
C ALA A 178 -10.22 14.06 -8.30
N ASP A 179 -11.44 14.13 -7.76
CA ASP A 179 -11.68 14.29 -6.34
C ASP A 179 -11.50 12.93 -5.64
N THR A 180 -10.85 12.95 -4.49
CA THR A 180 -10.63 11.73 -3.70
C THR A 180 -11.63 11.64 -2.57
N ILE A 181 -12.48 10.62 -2.61
CA ILE A 181 -13.49 10.34 -1.59
C ILE A 181 -12.98 9.25 -0.66
N VAL A 182 -13.01 9.52 0.62
CA VAL A 182 -12.46 8.68 1.69
C VAL A 182 -13.49 8.45 2.76
N ARG A 183 -13.62 7.24 3.25
CA ARG A 183 -14.26 6.96 4.54
C ARG A 183 -13.23 7.08 5.64
N TYR A 184 -13.37 8.12 6.47
CA TYR A 184 -12.37 8.46 7.48
C TYR A 184 -12.64 7.82 8.84
N GLY A 185 -13.91 7.74 9.23
CA GLY A 185 -14.40 7.15 10.47
C GLY A 185 -15.61 6.24 10.25
N GLY A 186 -16.37 5.97 11.28
CA GLY A 186 -17.58 5.16 11.22
C GLY A 186 -18.60 5.70 10.23
N ASP A 187 -18.99 6.96 10.41
CA ASP A 187 -19.97 7.74 9.66
C ASP A 187 -19.39 9.00 9.02
N GLU A 188 -18.06 9.16 9.09
CA GLU A 188 -17.33 10.32 8.58
C GLU A 188 -16.70 10.03 7.21
N PHE A 189 -16.88 10.96 6.29
CA PHE A 189 -16.23 10.97 4.97
C PHE A 189 -15.39 12.23 4.81
N ILE A 190 -14.27 12.10 4.11
CA ILE A 190 -13.43 13.23 3.70
C ILE A 190 -13.36 13.25 2.18
N ILE A 191 -13.47 14.46 1.60
CA ILE A 191 -13.32 14.68 0.18
C ILE A 191 -12.16 15.64 -0.01
N VAL A 192 -11.16 15.21 -0.76
CA VAL A 192 -10.03 16.03 -1.17
C VAL A 192 -10.27 16.47 -2.60
N MET A 193 -10.34 17.77 -2.82
CA MET A 193 -10.69 18.40 -4.11
C MET A 193 -9.50 19.23 -4.62
N PRO A 194 -8.59 18.63 -5.41
CA PRO A 194 -7.50 19.35 -6.05
C PRO A 194 -8.04 20.39 -7.04
N GLU A 195 -7.30 21.47 -7.23
CA GLU A 195 -7.62 22.55 -8.19
C GLU A 195 -9.03 23.13 -8.03
N THR A 196 -9.54 23.13 -6.78
CA THR A 196 -10.90 23.57 -6.44
C THR A 196 -10.84 24.67 -5.40
N ALA A 197 -11.53 25.79 -5.66
CA ALA A 197 -11.67 26.88 -4.69
C ALA A 197 -12.77 26.56 -3.66
N MET A 198 -12.74 27.24 -2.50
CA MET A 198 -13.77 27.13 -1.46
C MET A 198 -15.18 27.32 -2.02
N SER A 199 -15.41 28.36 -2.83
CA SER A 199 -16.72 28.62 -3.42
C SER A 199 -17.22 27.50 -4.35
N GLU A 200 -16.33 26.84 -5.09
CA GLU A 200 -16.68 25.70 -5.94
C GLU A 200 -17.00 24.47 -5.10
N ALA A 201 -16.24 24.25 -4.01
CA ALA A 201 -16.48 23.17 -3.05
C ALA A 201 -17.84 23.37 -2.34
N GLU A 202 -18.17 24.59 -1.92
CA GLU A 202 -19.47 24.95 -1.33
C GLU A 202 -20.63 24.61 -2.27
N LEU A 203 -20.50 24.96 -3.55
CA LEU A 203 -21.50 24.63 -4.56
C LEU A 203 -21.64 23.10 -4.75
N ALA A 204 -20.54 22.36 -4.72
CA ALA A 204 -20.58 20.91 -4.84
C ALA A 204 -21.26 20.26 -3.63
N VAL A 205 -20.97 20.73 -2.41
CA VAL A 205 -21.62 20.25 -1.18
C VAL A 205 -23.10 20.61 -1.15
N LYS A 206 -23.45 21.83 -1.54
CA LYS A 206 -24.85 22.26 -1.65
C LYS A 206 -25.63 21.41 -2.65
N ARG A 207 -25.05 21.11 -3.79
CA ARG A 207 -25.64 20.19 -4.78
C ARG A 207 -25.84 18.76 -4.21
N LEU A 208 -24.89 18.25 -3.42
CA LEU A 208 -25.04 16.98 -2.73
C LEU A 208 -26.26 17.00 -1.82
N GLN A 209 -26.38 18.00 -0.97
CA GLN A 209 -27.44 18.10 0.05
C GLN A 209 -28.81 18.36 -0.59
N GLU A 210 -28.93 19.40 -1.44
CA GLU A 210 -30.21 19.88 -1.97
C GLU A 210 -30.73 19.07 -3.16
N ILE A 211 -29.86 18.40 -3.90
CA ILE A 211 -30.26 17.63 -5.08
C ILE A 211 -30.15 16.14 -4.78
N HIS A 212 -28.94 15.61 -4.62
CA HIS A 212 -28.74 14.17 -4.59
C HIS A 212 -29.31 13.48 -3.34
N LEU A 213 -29.07 14.06 -2.16
CA LEU A 213 -29.67 13.55 -0.92
C LEU A 213 -31.18 13.79 -0.88
N ALA A 214 -31.63 14.95 -1.31
CA ALA A 214 -33.06 15.27 -1.35
C ALA A 214 -33.83 14.38 -2.34
N GLU A 215 -33.26 14.07 -3.50
CA GLU A 215 -33.85 13.12 -4.47
C GLU A 215 -33.90 11.71 -3.87
N TRP A 216 -32.81 11.26 -3.26
CA TRP A 216 -32.78 9.94 -2.62
C TRP A 216 -33.80 9.84 -1.50
N ASN A 217 -33.88 10.84 -0.61
CA ASN A 217 -34.84 10.88 0.50
C ASN A 217 -36.30 10.86 0.01
N ARG A 218 -36.59 11.53 -1.11
CA ARG A 218 -37.95 11.50 -1.71
C ARG A 218 -38.31 10.16 -2.31
N GLY A 219 -37.32 9.46 -2.89
CA GLY A 219 -37.53 8.14 -3.51
C GLY A 219 -37.35 6.97 -2.52
N ASN A 220 -37.08 7.24 -1.26
CA ASN A 220 -36.81 6.20 -0.26
C ASN A 220 -38.10 5.80 0.47
N ASP A 221 -38.62 4.59 0.17
CA ASP A 221 -39.80 4.03 0.80
C ASP A 221 -39.55 3.42 2.19
N ARG A 222 -38.35 3.52 2.73
CA ARG A 222 -37.95 2.86 4.01
C ARG A 222 -38.34 3.63 5.27
N GLY A 223 -38.97 4.80 5.14
CA GLY A 223 -39.52 5.57 6.26
C GLY A 223 -38.50 6.35 7.07
N TYR A 224 -37.32 6.62 6.51
CA TYR A 224 -36.31 7.51 7.09
C TYR A 224 -35.66 8.40 6.01
N SER A 225 -35.05 9.49 6.44
CA SER A 225 -34.26 10.40 5.59
C SER A 225 -32.82 10.50 6.09
N ILE A 226 -31.90 10.73 5.17
CA ILE A 226 -30.47 10.94 5.46
C ILE A 226 -30.16 12.40 5.25
N THR A 227 -29.47 12.99 6.22
CA THR A 227 -28.84 14.31 6.10
C THR A 227 -27.36 14.22 6.45
N VAL A 228 -26.58 15.15 5.96
CA VAL A 228 -25.15 15.24 6.26
C VAL A 228 -24.78 16.66 6.62
N THR A 229 -23.90 16.80 7.60
CA THR A 229 -23.25 18.07 7.94
C THR A 229 -21.85 18.10 7.37
N CYS A 230 -21.43 19.26 6.89
CA CYS A 230 -20.13 19.43 6.24
C CYS A 230 -19.36 20.60 6.82
N GLY A 231 -18.03 20.43 6.95
CA GLY A 231 -17.08 21.51 7.17
C GLY A 231 -15.99 21.47 6.12
N MET A 232 -15.53 22.63 5.67
CA MET A 232 -14.53 22.71 4.58
C MET A 232 -13.38 23.62 4.96
N ALA A 233 -12.19 23.32 4.44
CA ALA A 233 -10.99 24.13 4.62
C ALA A 233 -10.12 24.15 3.37
N GLU A 234 -9.42 25.27 3.16
CA GLU A 234 -8.34 25.43 2.19
C GLU A 234 -7.00 25.52 2.94
N PRO A 235 -5.91 24.95 2.43
CA PRO A 235 -4.60 25.09 3.04
C PRO A 235 -4.08 26.52 2.89
N HIS A 236 -3.40 27.02 3.91
CA HIS A 236 -2.58 28.23 3.82
C HIS A 236 -1.10 27.88 3.85
N PRO A 237 -0.19 28.78 3.44
CA PRO A 237 1.26 28.53 3.42
C PRO A 237 1.78 28.00 4.75
N GLY A 238 2.53 26.91 4.71
CA GLY A 238 3.10 26.23 5.88
C GLY A 238 2.13 25.35 6.68
N MET A 239 0.87 25.20 6.25
CA MET A 239 -0.12 24.35 6.90
C MET A 239 0.15 22.87 6.61
N THR A 240 0.11 22.04 7.64
CA THR A 240 0.22 20.59 7.50
C THR A 240 -1.13 19.95 7.08
N ALA A 241 -1.06 18.76 6.51
CA ALA A 241 -2.26 17.99 6.17
C ALA A 241 -3.17 17.75 7.39
N ARG A 242 -2.59 17.56 8.57
CA ARG A 242 -3.32 17.36 9.82
C ARG A 242 -4.06 18.62 10.25
N GLU A 243 -3.41 19.76 10.21
CA GLU A 243 -4.04 21.05 10.55
C GLU A 243 -5.18 21.38 9.59
N LEU A 244 -5.05 21.01 8.31
CA LEU A 244 -6.12 21.18 7.33
C LEU A 244 -7.36 20.36 7.68
N ILE A 245 -7.18 19.08 8.07
CA ILE A 245 -8.27 18.22 8.54
C ILE A 245 -8.89 18.80 9.80
N ASP A 246 -8.07 19.16 10.80
CA ASP A 246 -8.54 19.71 12.08
C ASP A 246 -9.34 21.02 11.89
N GLN A 247 -8.97 21.83 10.90
CA GLN A 247 -9.70 23.06 10.57
C GLN A 247 -11.07 22.77 9.94
N ALA A 248 -11.13 21.83 8.99
CA ALA A 248 -12.38 21.42 8.37
C ALA A 248 -13.31 20.75 9.38
N ASP A 249 -12.78 19.90 10.26
CA ASP A 249 -13.52 19.22 11.31
C ASP A 249 -14.15 20.23 12.30
N ARG A 250 -13.40 21.22 12.76
CA ARG A 250 -13.95 22.31 13.62
C ARG A 250 -15.11 23.01 12.95
N ARG A 251 -15.01 23.36 11.67
CA ARG A 251 -16.10 24.01 10.92
C ARG A 251 -17.33 23.11 10.78
N MET A 252 -17.13 21.80 10.65
CA MET A 252 -18.20 20.82 10.63
C MET A 252 -18.91 20.77 12.00
N LEU A 253 -18.14 20.73 13.10
CA LEU A 253 -18.71 20.76 14.46
C LEU A 253 -19.49 22.05 14.75
N ASP A 254 -18.97 23.21 14.33
CA ASP A 254 -19.68 24.50 14.44
C ASP A 254 -21.01 24.49 13.67
N ALA A 255 -21.01 23.92 12.45
CA ALA A 255 -22.23 23.76 11.67
C ALA A 255 -23.24 22.85 12.35
N LYS A 256 -22.80 21.73 12.96
CA LYS A 256 -23.67 20.83 13.75
C LYS A 256 -24.30 21.53 14.94
N MET A 257 -23.53 22.32 15.69
CA MET A 257 -24.04 23.08 16.85
C MET A 257 -25.10 24.10 16.43
N THR A 258 -24.88 24.79 15.31
CA THR A 258 -25.84 25.78 14.78
C THR A 258 -27.13 25.11 14.32
N ALA A 259 -27.04 23.96 13.66
CA ALA A 259 -28.20 23.18 13.21
C ALA A 259 -29.04 22.64 14.41
N CYS A 260 -28.38 22.20 15.49
CA CYS A 260 -29.06 21.77 16.72
C CYS A 260 -29.74 22.92 17.48
N ALA A 261 -29.22 24.15 17.40
CA ALA A 261 -29.81 25.31 18.05
C ALA A 261 -31.05 25.87 17.32
N SER A 262 -31.21 25.52 16.02
CA SER A 262 -32.32 25.97 15.16
C SER A 262 -33.44 24.95 14.98
N ALA A 263 -33.31 23.76 15.55
CA ALA A 263 -34.31 22.67 15.53
C ALA A 263 -35.03 22.51 16.88
#